data_40ccef939c6d885d644bb8f998de8e27
#
_entry.id   40ccef939c6d885d644bb8f998de8e27
#
_cell.length_a   1.000
_cell.length_b   1.000
_cell.length_c   1.000
_cell.angle_alpha   90.00
_cell.angle_beta   90.00
_cell.angle_gamma   90.00
#
_symmetry.space_group_name_H-M   'P 1'
#
loop_
_entity.id
_entity.type
_entity.pdbx_description
1 polymer ?
#
loop_
_entity_poly.entity_id
_entity_poly.type
_entity_poly.pdbx_seq_one_letter_code
_entity_poly.pdbx_strand_id
1 'polypeptide(L)'
;ITQVLNSILAVYHEQNIERKTLESKQTLSFLDKQLPELRQQLEDSERKFNQFREQNNTVDVTQESELFLKQNIQLETMKTELEQKQAEMSAKYTNDHPLMREINAQLETVNKKIVELNSTLKRLPELQRQYLQLYRDVQVNTSLYTNLLNSYQQLRVAKAGEIGNVRVVDTA
;
A
#
# COMPACT_ATOMS: atom_id res chain seq x y z
N ILE A 1 -1.04 -46.35 11.05
CA ILE A 1 -1.36 -45.04 11.70
C ILE A 1 -0.30 -44.01 11.36
N THR A 2 0.99 -44.31 11.45
CA THR A 2 2.08 -43.38 11.15
C THR A 2 2.11 -42.92 9.70
N GLN A 3 1.82 -43.85 8.74
CA GLN A 3 1.76 -43.53 7.31
C GLN A 3 0.57 -42.60 6.97
N VAL A 4 -0.57 -42.78 7.62
CA VAL A 4 -1.75 -41.91 7.43
C VAL A 4 -1.49 -40.52 7.98
N LEU A 5 -0.86 -40.40 9.14
CA LEU A 5 -0.46 -39.13 9.73
C LEU A 5 0.56 -38.40 8.86
N ASN A 6 1.56 -39.10 8.32
CA ASN A 6 2.54 -38.50 7.41
C ASN A 6 1.90 -38.05 6.10
N SER A 7 0.93 -38.79 5.56
CA SER A 7 0.17 -38.41 4.37
C SER A 7 -0.70 -37.16 4.63
N ILE A 8 -1.34 -37.08 5.80
CA ILE A 8 -2.15 -35.89 6.19
C ILE A 8 -1.25 -34.66 6.37
N LEU A 9 -0.10 -34.83 7.01
CA LEU A 9 0.89 -33.75 7.19
C LEU A 9 1.45 -33.28 5.83
N ALA A 10 1.75 -34.19 4.91
CA ALA A 10 2.22 -33.85 3.57
C ALA A 10 1.16 -33.06 2.78
N VAL A 11 -0.10 -33.51 2.80
CA VAL A 11 -1.22 -32.78 2.16
C VAL A 11 -1.43 -31.41 2.80
N TYR A 12 -1.35 -31.33 4.14
CA TYR A 12 -1.47 -30.08 4.86
C TYR A 12 -0.34 -29.08 4.49
N HIS A 13 0.90 -29.57 4.42
CA HIS A 13 2.03 -28.75 3.97
C HIS A 13 1.90 -28.28 2.54
N GLU A 14 1.47 -29.16 1.64
CA GLU A 14 1.25 -28.82 0.23
C GLU A 14 0.14 -27.77 0.08
N GLN A 15 -0.97 -27.92 0.78
CA GLN A 15 -2.05 -26.95 0.79
C GLN A 15 -1.60 -25.59 1.36
N ASN A 16 -0.78 -25.58 2.40
CA ASN A 16 -0.21 -24.34 2.97
C ASN A 16 0.74 -23.64 2.00
N ILE A 17 1.57 -24.39 1.29
CA ILE A 17 2.49 -23.86 0.26
C ILE A 17 1.69 -23.26 -0.89
N GLU A 18 0.68 -23.96 -1.40
CA GLU A 18 -0.20 -23.46 -2.46
C GLU A 18 -0.93 -22.18 -2.03
N ARG A 19 -1.41 -22.14 -0.79
CA ARG A 19 -2.10 -20.99 -0.21
C ARG A 19 -1.19 -19.78 -0.11
N LYS A 20 0.02 -19.94 0.41
CA LYS A 20 1.04 -18.87 0.49
C LYS A 20 1.46 -18.38 -0.89
N THR A 21 1.63 -19.28 -1.83
CA THR A 21 1.98 -18.95 -3.22
C THR A 21 0.89 -18.13 -3.89
N LEU A 22 -0.38 -18.48 -3.67
CA LEU A 22 -1.52 -17.74 -4.20
C LEU A 22 -1.62 -16.33 -3.59
N GLU A 23 -1.44 -16.21 -2.29
CA GLU A 23 -1.41 -14.90 -1.60
C GLU A 23 -0.28 -14.00 -2.13
N SER A 24 0.92 -14.53 -2.23
CA SER A 24 2.08 -13.80 -2.76
C SER A 24 1.85 -13.36 -4.20
N LYS A 25 1.21 -14.20 -5.01
CA LYS A 25 0.87 -13.93 -6.40
C LYS A 25 -0.17 -12.80 -6.51
N GLN A 26 -1.18 -12.78 -5.64
CA GLN A 26 -2.19 -11.72 -5.59
C GLN A 26 -1.57 -10.40 -5.14
N THR A 27 -0.71 -10.42 -4.13
CA THR A 27 0.00 -9.24 -3.65
C THR A 27 0.93 -8.67 -4.72
N LEU A 28 1.71 -9.50 -5.40
CA LEU A 28 2.57 -9.09 -6.50
C LEU A 28 1.77 -8.48 -7.66
N SER A 29 0.63 -9.10 -8.01
CA SER A 29 -0.26 -8.56 -9.04
C SER A 29 -0.82 -7.19 -8.67
N PHE A 30 -1.21 -7.00 -7.41
CA PHE A 30 -1.65 -5.70 -6.89
C PHE A 30 -0.53 -4.66 -7.01
N LEU A 31 0.68 -4.99 -6.56
CA LEU A 31 1.83 -4.09 -6.60
C LEU A 31 2.28 -3.76 -8.02
N ASP A 32 2.25 -4.75 -8.93
CA ASP A 32 2.55 -4.56 -10.34
C ASP A 32 1.61 -3.55 -11.03
N LYS A 33 0.36 -3.49 -10.58
CA LYS A 33 -0.62 -2.51 -11.06
C LYS A 33 -0.48 -1.15 -10.39
N GLN A 34 -0.23 -1.14 -9.08
CA GLN A 34 -0.18 0.10 -8.29
C GLN A 34 1.10 0.90 -8.52
N LEU A 35 2.24 0.22 -8.67
CA LEU A 35 3.54 0.91 -8.80
C LEU A 35 3.62 1.86 -10.00
N PRO A 36 3.23 1.46 -11.22
CA PRO A 36 3.24 2.39 -12.36
C PRO A 36 2.29 3.56 -12.18
N GLU A 37 1.11 3.32 -11.61
CA GLU A 37 0.11 4.38 -11.34
C GLU A 37 0.65 5.38 -10.32
N LEU A 38 1.23 4.91 -9.22
CA LEU A 38 1.82 5.76 -8.19
C LEU A 38 3.01 6.55 -8.71
N ARG A 39 3.85 5.93 -9.54
CA ARG A 39 4.96 6.62 -10.19
C ARG A 39 4.47 7.77 -11.06
N GLN A 40 3.43 7.53 -11.84
CA GLN A 40 2.83 8.56 -12.69
C GLN A 40 2.22 9.68 -11.85
N GLN A 41 1.50 9.33 -10.78
CA GLN A 41 0.94 10.30 -9.84
C GLN A 41 2.02 11.13 -9.17
N LEU A 42 3.13 10.51 -8.78
CA LEU A 42 4.27 11.20 -8.18
C LEU A 42 4.90 12.19 -9.16
N GLU A 43 5.16 11.78 -10.39
CA GLU A 43 5.73 12.64 -11.44
C GLU A 43 4.80 13.84 -11.72
N ASP A 44 3.49 13.60 -11.82
CA ASP A 44 2.49 14.64 -12.01
C ASP A 44 2.43 15.61 -10.83
N SER A 45 2.48 15.09 -9.61
CA SER A 45 2.47 15.89 -8.38
C SER A 45 3.71 16.78 -8.28
N GLU A 46 4.88 16.24 -8.57
CA GLU A 46 6.14 17.00 -8.58
C GLU A 46 6.13 18.10 -9.61
N ARG A 47 5.64 17.82 -10.81
CA ARG A 47 5.52 18.82 -11.88
C ARG A 47 4.60 19.97 -11.48
N LYS A 48 3.42 19.68 -10.96
CA LYS A 48 2.46 20.68 -10.50
C LYS A 48 3.01 21.52 -9.36
N PHE A 49 3.69 20.88 -8.41
CA PHE A 49 4.29 21.56 -7.28
C PHE A 49 5.43 22.51 -7.73
N ASN A 50 6.29 22.04 -8.63
CA ASN A 50 7.38 22.87 -9.19
C ASN A 50 6.84 24.05 -10.00
N GLN A 51 5.82 23.86 -10.80
CA GLN A 51 5.14 24.95 -11.53
C GLN A 51 4.57 25.99 -10.56
N PHE A 52 3.94 25.56 -9.48
CA PHE A 52 3.41 26.46 -8.46
C PHE A 52 4.53 27.27 -7.78
N ARG A 53 5.64 26.62 -7.46
CA ARG A 53 6.80 27.31 -6.86
C ARG A 53 7.46 28.33 -7.77
N GLU A 54 7.50 28.07 -9.08
CA GLU A 54 8.01 29.01 -10.07
C GLU A 54 7.12 30.24 -10.21
N GLN A 55 5.81 30.06 -10.10
CA GLN A 55 4.81 31.15 -10.24
C GLN A 55 4.62 31.97 -8.96
N ASN A 56 4.91 31.40 -7.82
CA ASN A 56 4.65 32.01 -6.52
C ASN A 56 5.90 32.07 -5.67
N ASN A 57 6.12 33.19 -4.99
CA ASN A 57 7.19 33.34 -4.02
C ASN A 57 6.91 32.53 -2.76
N THR A 58 7.90 32.45 -1.88
CA THR A 58 7.89 31.66 -0.64
C THR A 58 6.56 31.72 0.12
N VAL A 59 6.00 30.54 0.40
CA VAL A 59 4.83 30.38 1.27
C VAL A 59 5.32 29.84 2.62
N ASP A 60 4.92 30.49 3.71
CA ASP A 60 5.27 30.05 5.06
C ASP A 60 4.52 28.76 5.42
N VAL A 61 5.28 27.73 5.85
CA VAL A 61 4.74 26.49 6.35
C VAL A 61 4.70 26.56 7.88
N THR A 62 3.50 26.50 8.45
CA THR A 62 3.29 26.51 9.90
C THR A 62 3.45 25.11 10.51
N GLN A 63 3.61 25.02 11.84
CA GLN A 63 3.61 23.75 12.55
C GLN A 63 2.31 22.96 12.34
N GLU A 64 1.17 23.65 12.24
CA GLU A 64 -0.12 23.03 11.93
C GLU A 64 -0.11 22.37 10.55
N SER A 65 0.55 23.00 9.58
CA SER A 65 0.73 22.46 8.23
C SER A 65 1.60 21.20 8.23
N GLU A 66 2.66 21.19 9.02
CA GLU A 66 3.51 19.99 9.16
C GLU A 66 2.75 18.84 9.80
N LEU A 67 1.94 19.11 10.82
CA LEU A 67 1.08 18.12 11.46
C LEU A 67 0.03 17.57 10.47
N PHE A 68 -0.60 18.44 9.69
CA PHE A 68 -1.53 18.06 8.65
C PHE A 68 -0.89 17.08 7.65
N LEU A 69 0.30 17.40 7.16
CA LEU A 69 1.04 16.56 6.21
C LEU A 69 1.38 15.20 6.82
N LYS A 70 1.84 15.18 8.06
CA LYS A 70 2.17 13.95 8.77
C LYS A 70 0.96 13.05 8.95
N GLN A 71 -0.18 13.62 9.34
CA GLN A 71 -1.43 12.89 9.51
C GLN A 71 -1.93 12.33 8.17
N ASN A 72 -1.83 13.11 7.08
CA ASN A 72 -2.18 12.63 5.74
C ASN A 72 -1.34 11.44 5.32
N ILE A 73 -0.03 11.52 5.48
CA ILE A 73 0.88 10.41 5.14
C ILE A 73 0.50 9.15 5.94
N GLN A 74 0.24 9.29 7.24
CA GLN A 74 -0.15 8.16 8.08
C GLN A 74 -1.46 7.51 7.61
N LEU A 75 -2.48 8.31 7.34
CA LEU A 75 -3.78 7.80 6.89
C LEU A 75 -3.72 7.15 5.51
N GLU A 76 -3.01 7.76 4.56
CA GLU A 76 -2.83 7.20 3.23
C GLU A 76 -1.99 5.91 3.25
N THR A 77 -1.00 5.84 4.12
CA THR A 77 -0.22 4.62 4.34
C THR A 77 -1.09 3.50 4.91
N MET A 78 -1.91 3.81 5.92
CA MET A 78 -2.88 2.85 6.49
C MET A 78 -3.87 2.35 5.44
N LYS A 79 -4.40 3.25 4.63
CA LYS A 79 -5.31 2.92 3.53
C LYS A 79 -4.65 1.93 2.55
N THR A 80 -3.43 2.22 2.13
CA THR A 80 -2.69 1.38 1.19
C THR A 80 -2.38 0.00 1.78
N GLU A 81 -1.99 -0.07 3.05
CA GLU A 81 -1.78 -1.34 3.75
C GLU A 81 -3.06 -2.18 3.84
N LEU A 82 -4.21 -1.53 4.11
CA LEU A 82 -5.50 -2.21 4.11
C LEU A 82 -5.92 -2.69 2.71
N GLU A 83 -5.67 -1.90 1.68
CA GLU A 83 -5.92 -2.31 0.29
C GLU A 83 -5.05 -3.50 -0.11
N GLN A 84 -3.79 -3.52 0.31
CA GLN A 84 -2.89 -4.65 0.10
C GLN A 84 -3.41 -5.91 0.81
N LYS A 85 -3.84 -5.79 2.06
CA LYS A 85 -4.45 -6.87 2.83
C LYS A 85 -5.73 -7.39 2.18
N GLN A 86 -6.57 -6.47 1.67
CA GLN A 86 -7.77 -6.81 0.92
C GLN A 86 -7.43 -7.64 -0.33
N ALA A 87 -6.40 -7.23 -1.07
CA ALA A 87 -5.94 -7.96 -2.26
C ALA A 87 -5.43 -9.37 -1.90
N GLU A 88 -4.64 -9.52 -0.84
CA GLU A 88 -4.17 -10.81 -0.35
C GLU A 88 -5.32 -11.73 0.06
N MET A 89 -6.28 -11.20 0.81
CA MET A 89 -7.42 -11.99 1.30
C MET A 89 -8.45 -12.32 0.22
N SER A 90 -8.53 -11.53 -0.84
CA SER A 90 -9.41 -11.81 -1.97
C SER A 90 -9.09 -13.13 -2.69
N ALA A 91 -7.87 -13.63 -2.50
CA ALA A 91 -7.47 -14.96 -2.99
C ALA A 91 -8.15 -16.12 -2.25
N LYS A 92 -8.59 -15.89 -1.01
CA LYS A 92 -9.15 -16.93 -0.11
C LYS A 92 -10.62 -16.74 0.18
N TYR A 93 -11.09 -15.51 0.28
CA TYR A 93 -12.39 -15.17 0.84
C TYR A 93 -13.20 -14.31 -0.12
N THR A 94 -14.51 -14.52 -0.11
CA THR A 94 -15.47 -13.64 -0.79
C THR A 94 -15.70 -12.37 0.03
N ASN A 95 -16.32 -11.37 -0.59
CA ASN A 95 -16.63 -10.10 0.07
C ASN A 95 -17.56 -10.25 1.29
N ASP A 96 -18.35 -11.33 1.36
CA ASP A 96 -19.26 -11.60 2.46
C ASP A 96 -18.59 -12.25 3.68
N HIS A 97 -17.33 -12.67 3.54
CA HIS A 97 -16.61 -13.26 4.66
C HIS A 97 -16.38 -12.23 5.79
N PRO A 98 -16.51 -12.60 7.08
CA PRO A 98 -16.35 -11.68 8.21
C PRO A 98 -15.04 -10.90 8.19
N LEU A 99 -13.93 -11.52 7.82
CA LEU A 99 -12.62 -10.85 7.71
C LEU A 99 -12.60 -9.80 6.60
N MET A 100 -13.22 -10.07 5.45
CA MET A 100 -13.34 -9.10 4.36
C MET A 100 -14.25 -7.94 4.73
N ARG A 101 -15.34 -8.19 5.45
CA ARG A 101 -16.21 -7.15 5.98
C ARG A 101 -15.47 -6.23 6.95
N GLU A 102 -14.63 -6.79 7.81
CA GLU A 102 -13.81 -6.02 8.75
C GLU A 102 -12.82 -5.11 8.02
N ILE A 103 -12.10 -5.63 7.03
CA ILE A 103 -11.17 -4.83 6.22
C ILE A 103 -11.91 -3.72 5.49
N ASN A 104 -13.05 -4.02 4.87
CA ASN A 104 -13.87 -3.03 4.17
C ASN A 104 -14.39 -1.94 5.13
N ALA A 105 -14.78 -2.31 6.35
CA ALA A 105 -15.20 -1.35 7.38
C ALA A 105 -14.03 -0.45 7.83
N GLN A 106 -12.84 -1.01 8.00
CA GLN A 106 -11.64 -0.25 8.33
C GLN A 106 -11.26 0.72 7.20
N LEU A 107 -11.35 0.29 5.94
CA LEU A 107 -11.11 1.14 4.76
C LEU A 107 -12.09 2.31 4.71
N GLU A 108 -13.37 2.06 4.97
CA GLU A 108 -14.38 3.11 5.05
C GLU A 108 -14.06 4.14 6.13
N THR A 109 -13.66 3.68 7.31
CA THR A 109 -13.28 4.54 8.43
C THR A 109 -12.06 5.41 8.08
N VAL A 110 -11.03 4.82 7.50
CA VAL A 110 -9.82 5.55 7.08
C VAL A 110 -10.15 6.58 6.00
N ASN A 111 -10.97 6.21 5.01
CA ASN A 111 -11.40 7.13 3.95
C ASN A 111 -12.17 8.33 4.51
N LYS A 112 -13.05 8.12 5.49
CA LYS A 112 -13.76 9.20 6.18
C LYS A 112 -12.79 10.14 6.89
N LYS A 113 -11.80 9.59 7.59
CA LYS A 113 -10.78 10.39 8.28
C LYS A 113 -9.93 11.22 7.30
N ILE A 114 -9.59 10.66 6.14
CA ILE A 114 -8.86 11.38 5.08
C ILE A 114 -9.70 12.56 4.58
N VAL A 115 -10.97 12.35 4.30
CA VAL A 115 -11.89 13.40 3.83
C VAL A 115 -12.03 14.50 4.89
N GLU A 116 -12.21 14.15 6.15
CA GLU A 116 -12.32 15.12 7.26
C GLU A 116 -11.03 15.93 7.42
N LEU A 117 -9.87 15.28 7.37
CA LEU A 117 -8.58 15.95 7.48
C LEU A 117 -8.36 16.93 6.31
N ASN A 118 -8.66 16.49 5.08
CA ASN A 118 -8.53 17.34 3.90
C ASN A 118 -9.52 18.53 3.91
N SER A 119 -10.67 18.38 4.57
CA SER A 119 -11.63 19.48 4.71
C SER A 119 -11.10 20.63 5.55
N THR A 120 -10.11 20.39 6.42
CA THR A 120 -9.49 21.44 7.23
C THR A 120 -8.73 22.47 6.39
N LEU A 121 -8.28 22.08 5.19
CA LEU A 121 -7.62 22.99 4.24
C LEU A 121 -8.51 24.12 3.75
N LYS A 122 -9.82 23.92 3.75
CA LYS A 122 -10.79 24.94 3.30
C LYS A 122 -10.76 26.21 4.14
N ARG A 123 -10.22 26.15 5.37
CA ARG A 123 -10.12 27.29 6.28
C ARG A 123 -8.89 28.17 6.01
N LEU A 124 -7.96 27.72 5.18
CA LEU A 124 -6.70 28.40 4.92
C LEU A 124 -6.86 29.42 3.78
N PRO A 125 -6.04 30.49 3.76
CA PRO A 125 -5.92 31.35 2.59
C PRO A 125 -5.57 30.58 1.33
N GLU A 126 -6.02 31.02 0.18
CA GLU A 126 -5.96 30.28 -1.07
C GLU A 126 -4.55 29.82 -1.46
N LEU A 127 -3.56 30.71 -1.37
CA LEU A 127 -2.17 30.36 -1.70
C LEU A 127 -1.59 29.28 -0.76
N GLN A 128 -1.84 29.42 0.54
CA GLN A 128 -1.42 28.40 1.52
C GLN A 128 -2.12 27.07 1.29
N ARG A 129 -3.42 27.11 0.98
CA ARG A 129 -4.21 25.92 0.68
C ARG A 129 -3.66 25.20 -0.56
N GLN A 130 -3.41 25.94 -1.65
CA GLN A 130 -2.84 25.38 -2.88
C GLN A 130 -1.46 24.78 -2.65
N TYR A 131 -0.61 25.51 -1.93
CA TYR A 131 0.72 25.00 -1.56
C TYR A 131 0.65 23.70 -0.79
N LEU A 132 -0.19 23.63 0.25
CA LEU A 132 -0.33 22.43 1.07
C LEU A 132 -0.93 21.26 0.30
N GLN A 133 -1.91 21.49 -0.56
CA GLN A 133 -2.49 20.43 -1.40
C GLN A 133 -1.43 19.84 -2.33
N LEU A 134 -0.66 20.67 -3.01
CA LEU A 134 0.37 20.23 -3.95
C LEU A 134 1.54 19.55 -3.22
N TYR A 135 1.99 20.12 -2.12
CA TYR A 135 3.05 19.55 -1.30
C TYR A 135 2.62 18.23 -0.65
N ARG A 136 1.38 18.14 -0.15
CA ARG A 136 0.78 16.91 0.35
C ARG A 136 0.83 15.81 -0.70
N ASP A 137 0.41 16.08 -1.91
CA ASP A 137 0.36 15.10 -3.00
C ASP A 137 1.76 14.55 -3.29
N VAL A 138 2.77 15.42 -3.33
CA VAL A 138 4.18 14.98 -3.49
C VAL A 138 4.62 14.09 -2.32
N GLN A 139 4.37 14.51 -1.09
CA GLN A 139 4.81 13.78 0.11
C GLN A 139 4.10 12.43 0.25
N VAL A 140 2.79 12.42 0.07
CA VAL A 140 1.99 11.19 0.12
C VAL A 140 2.42 10.22 -0.99
N ASN A 141 2.50 10.68 -2.22
CA ASN A 141 2.86 9.83 -3.36
C ASN A 141 4.30 9.31 -3.24
N THR A 142 5.23 10.12 -2.73
CA THR A 142 6.61 9.68 -2.44
C THR A 142 6.63 8.57 -1.40
N SER A 143 5.92 8.74 -0.29
CA SER A 143 5.84 7.74 0.78
C SER A 143 5.18 6.45 0.31
N LEU A 144 4.07 6.54 -0.40
CA LEU A 144 3.37 5.38 -0.94
C LEU A 144 4.22 4.62 -1.95
N TYR A 145 4.82 5.32 -2.90
CA TYR A 145 5.69 4.71 -3.91
C TYR A 145 6.89 4.00 -3.27
N THR A 146 7.56 4.66 -2.33
CA THR A 146 8.71 4.08 -1.62
C THR A 146 8.31 2.84 -0.82
N ASN A 147 7.21 2.90 -0.08
CA ASN A 147 6.72 1.77 0.72
C ASN A 147 6.31 0.58 -0.15
N LEU A 148 5.57 0.82 -1.22
CA LEU A 148 5.14 -0.23 -2.14
C LEU A 148 6.31 -0.83 -2.92
N LEU A 149 7.27 0.00 -3.33
CA LEU A 149 8.48 -0.49 -4.00
C LEU A 149 9.30 -1.39 -3.08
N ASN A 150 9.45 -1.02 -1.81
CA ASN A 150 10.14 -1.84 -0.82
C ASN A 150 9.42 -3.18 -0.60
N SER A 151 8.09 -3.15 -0.47
CA SER A 151 7.27 -4.37 -0.35
C SER A 151 7.40 -5.28 -1.57
N TYR A 152 7.39 -4.71 -2.75
CA TYR A 152 7.55 -5.44 -4.01
C TYR A 152 8.92 -6.13 -4.09
N GLN A 153 9.99 -5.40 -3.75
CA GLN A 153 11.34 -5.95 -3.75
C GLN A 153 11.50 -7.07 -2.72
N GLN A 154 10.94 -6.91 -1.52
CA GLN A 154 10.96 -7.94 -0.48
C GLN A 154 10.25 -9.21 -0.92
N LEU A 155 9.07 -9.09 -1.55
CA LEU A 155 8.31 -10.24 -2.06
C LEU A 155 9.03 -10.95 -3.21
N ARG A 156 9.67 -10.21 -4.10
CA ARG A 156 10.47 -10.80 -5.18
C ARG A 156 11.67 -11.56 -4.66
N VAL A 157 12.37 -11.05 -3.66
CA VAL A 157 13.50 -11.73 -3.01
C VAL A 157 13.04 -13.00 -2.32
N ALA A 158 11.93 -12.96 -1.58
CA ALA A 158 11.35 -14.11 -0.92
C ALA A 158 10.96 -15.21 -1.93
N LYS A 159 10.32 -14.82 -3.05
CA LYS A 159 9.95 -15.75 -4.13
C LYS A 159 11.17 -16.40 -4.78
N ALA A 160 12.22 -15.63 -5.04
CA ALA A 160 13.47 -16.15 -5.58
C ALA A 160 14.16 -17.13 -4.62
N GLY A 161 14.10 -16.86 -3.31
CA GLY A 161 14.61 -17.74 -2.26
C GLY A 161 13.85 -19.06 -2.17
N GLU A 162 12.54 -19.05 -2.28
CA GLU A 162 11.69 -20.25 -2.32
C GLU A 162 12.00 -21.13 -3.56
N ILE A 163 12.13 -20.54 -4.72
CA ILE A 163 12.52 -21.25 -5.96
C ILE A 163 13.92 -21.86 -5.84
N GLY A 164 14.87 -21.14 -5.23
CA GLY A 164 16.22 -21.61 -4.97
C GLY A 164 16.25 -22.83 -4.02
N ASN A 165 15.43 -22.79 -2.96
CA ASN A 165 15.31 -23.92 -2.01
C ASN A 165 14.67 -25.16 -2.64
N VAL A 166 13.68 -25.00 -3.51
CA VAL A 166 13.04 -26.12 -4.23
C VAL A 166 14.05 -26.77 -5.19
N ARG A 167 14.88 -26.03 -5.86
CA ARG A 167 15.93 -26.57 -6.74
C ARG A 167 16.97 -27.42 -6.00
N VAL A 168 17.33 -27.03 -4.77
CA VAL A 168 18.31 -27.80 -3.97
C VAL A 168 17.74 -29.12 -3.48
N VAL A 169 16.44 -29.19 -3.24
CA VAL A 169 15.76 -30.44 -2.81
C VAL A 169 15.58 -31.44 -3.98
N ASP A 170 15.45 -30.96 -5.21
CA ASP A 170 15.28 -31.79 -6.41
C ASP A 170 16.61 -32.42 -6.91
N THR A 171 17.75 -31.99 -6.40
CA THR A 171 19.09 -32.49 -6.81
C THR A 171 19.70 -33.50 -5.82
N ALA A 172 18.99 -33.88 -4.79
CA ALA A 172 19.41 -34.91 -3.81
C ALA A 172 18.65 -36.22 -4.02
#